data_a2e1af9f49fd8f8c82030b39393df960
#
_entry.id   a2e1af9f49fd8f8c82030b39393df960
#
_cell.length_a   1.000
_cell.length_b   1.000
_cell.length_c   1.000
_cell.angle_alpha   90.00
_cell.angle_beta   90.00
_cell.angle_gamma   90.00
#
_symmetry.space_group_name_H-M   'P 1'
#
loop_
_entity.id
_entity.type
_entity.pdbx_description
1 polymer ?
#
loop_
_entity_poly.entity_id
_entity_poly.type
_entity_poly.pdbx_seq_one_letter_code
_entity_poly.pdbx_strand_id
1 'polypeptide(L)'
;MKSALIVAGGKGLRMGTELPKQFLPIGGKPVLMRTLEAFHRFDEKMQIILVLPREQQDFWRELCEEHGFDIKHLIADGGETRFHSVKNGLALVNGIGVVGIHDGVRPFVSQEVIARCFREAVVRKAVIPVIDVVETVRHLTESGSETVSRNDY
;
A
#
# COMPACT_ATOMS: atom_id res chain seq x y z
N MET A 1 -9.67 0.85 -17.44
CA MET A 1 -8.64 1.71 -16.84
C MET A 1 -8.04 1.02 -15.62
N LYS A 2 -6.78 1.31 -15.28
CA LYS A 2 -6.15 0.80 -14.05
C LYS A 2 -5.85 1.99 -13.14
N SER A 3 -6.12 1.82 -11.85
CA SER A 3 -5.77 2.80 -10.83
C SER A 3 -5.08 2.12 -9.65
N ALA A 4 -4.09 2.75 -9.07
CA ALA A 4 -3.45 2.32 -7.83
C ALA A 4 -3.81 3.29 -6.70
N LEU A 5 -4.39 2.77 -5.64
CA LEU A 5 -4.69 3.51 -4.42
C LEU A 5 -3.66 3.10 -3.36
N ILE A 6 -2.71 3.98 -3.08
CA ILE A 6 -1.63 3.74 -2.13
C ILE A 6 -2.01 4.34 -0.78
N VAL A 7 -2.28 3.48 0.21
CA VAL A 7 -2.71 3.92 1.54
C VAL A 7 -1.50 4.01 2.48
N ALA A 8 -1.22 5.21 2.96
CA ALA A 8 -0.10 5.52 3.84
C ALA A 8 -0.52 6.28 5.11
N GLY A 9 -1.73 5.98 5.60
CA GLY A 9 -2.37 6.68 6.73
C GLY A 9 -1.95 6.23 8.14
N GLY A 10 -0.98 5.34 8.28
CA GLY A 10 -0.55 4.85 9.59
C GLY A 10 0.20 5.91 10.39
N LYS A 11 -0.22 6.15 11.64
CA LYS A 11 0.45 7.08 12.56
C LYS A 11 1.87 6.64 12.99
N GLY A 12 2.36 5.49 12.51
CA GLY A 12 3.74 5.02 12.71
C GLY A 12 4.18 4.77 14.17
N LEU A 13 3.30 4.90 15.14
CA LEU A 13 3.58 4.90 16.58
C LEU A 13 4.31 3.66 17.13
N ARG A 14 4.37 2.58 16.35
CA ARG A 14 4.98 1.31 16.79
C ARG A 14 6.51 1.28 16.68
N MET A 15 7.13 2.22 15.96
CA MET A 15 8.56 2.19 15.68
C MET A 15 9.38 3.12 16.60
N GLY A 16 8.73 3.90 17.49
CA GLY A 16 9.43 4.80 18.42
C GLY A 16 10.26 5.92 17.75
N THR A 17 10.07 6.13 16.44
CA THR A 17 10.72 7.20 15.68
C THR A 17 9.79 8.40 15.53
N GLU A 18 10.35 9.61 15.57
CA GLU A 18 9.60 10.85 15.31
C GLU A 18 9.07 10.90 13.88
N LEU A 19 9.78 10.25 12.93
CA LEU A 19 9.42 10.21 11.53
C LEU A 19 8.50 9.01 11.23
N PRO A 20 7.31 9.21 10.63
CA PRO A 20 6.42 8.12 10.22
C PRO A 20 7.12 7.16 9.26
N LYS A 21 6.88 5.85 9.45
CA LYS A 21 7.59 4.77 8.76
C LYS A 21 7.56 4.85 7.22
N GLN A 22 6.50 5.42 6.63
CA GLN A 22 6.38 5.61 5.19
C GLN A 22 7.42 6.57 4.61
N PHE A 23 7.99 7.44 5.43
CA PHE A 23 9.02 8.39 5.04
C PHE A 23 10.44 7.93 5.39
N LEU A 24 10.59 6.82 6.12
CA LEU A 24 11.91 6.25 6.40
C LEU A 24 12.62 5.87 5.10
N PRO A 25 13.92 6.17 4.96
CA PRO A 25 14.64 5.89 3.73
C PRO A 25 15.02 4.42 3.59
N ILE A 26 14.86 3.87 2.39
CA ILE A 26 15.46 2.61 1.94
C ILE A 26 16.32 2.90 0.73
N GLY A 27 17.63 2.69 0.87
CA GLY A 27 18.59 3.01 -0.19
C GLY A 27 18.53 4.50 -0.59
N GLY A 28 18.51 5.40 0.40
CA GLY A 28 18.56 6.85 0.21
C GLY A 28 17.26 7.48 -0.29
N LYS A 29 16.15 6.74 -0.41
CA LYS A 29 14.86 7.27 -0.88
C LYS A 29 13.72 6.78 0.03
N PRO A 30 12.74 7.64 0.39
CA PRO A 30 11.58 7.25 1.21
C PRO A 30 10.87 5.98 0.72
N VAL A 31 10.48 5.11 1.65
CA VAL A 31 9.73 3.87 1.33
C VAL A 31 8.52 4.15 0.45
N LEU A 32 7.79 5.22 0.74
CA LEU A 32 6.59 5.60 0.01
C LEU A 32 6.89 5.90 -1.47
N MET A 33 7.99 6.60 -1.76
CA MET A 33 8.42 6.83 -3.15
C MET A 33 8.72 5.54 -3.88
N ARG A 34 9.42 4.60 -3.22
CA ARG A 34 9.70 3.27 -3.80
C ARG A 34 8.42 2.52 -4.13
N THR A 35 7.39 2.66 -3.29
CA THR A 35 6.08 2.04 -3.53
C THR A 35 5.39 2.66 -4.75
N LEU A 36 5.35 4.00 -4.86
CA LEU A 36 4.78 4.67 -6.04
C LEU A 36 5.55 4.31 -7.32
N GLU A 37 6.88 4.25 -7.26
CA GLU A 37 7.73 3.83 -8.38
C GLU A 37 7.40 2.41 -8.87
N ALA A 38 7.07 1.48 -7.98
CA ALA A 38 6.73 0.12 -8.35
C ALA A 38 5.46 0.07 -9.24
N PHE A 39 4.44 0.86 -8.89
CA PHE A 39 3.21 0.95 -9.68
C PHE A 39 3.38 1.76 -10.97
N HIS A 40 4.11 2.86 -10.92
CA HIS A 40 4.42 3.67 -12.10
C HIS A 40 5.23 2.86 -13.14
N ARG A 41 6.22 2.09 -12.70
CA ARG A 41 7.01 1.19 -13.56
C ARG A 41 6.17 0.10 -14.21
N PHE A 42 5.10 -0.34 -13.53
CA PHE A 42 4.18 -1.33 -14.10
C PHE A 42 3.33 -0.73 -15.23
N ASP A 43 2.86 0.50 -15.07
CA ASP A 43 2.07 1.19 -16.09
C ASP A 43 2.18 2.70 -15.87
N GLU A 44 2.98 3.38 -16.69
CA GLU A 44 3.22 4.83 -16.60
C GLU A 44 1.94 5.67 -16.79
N LYS A 45 0.91 5.09 -17.42
CA LYS A 45 -0.40 5.73 -17.62
C LYS A 45 -1.39 5.43 -16.50
N MET A 46 -1.00 4.63 -15.51
CA MET A 46 -1.85 4.30 -14.36
C MET A 46 -2.16 5.55 -13.56
N GLN A 47 -3.42 5.74 -13.21
CA GLN A 47 -3.79 6.74 -12.22
C GLN A 47 -3.29 6.29 -10.84
N ILE A 48 -2.40 7.08 -10.23
CA ILE A 48 -1.93 6.82 -8.87
C ILE A 48 -2.62 7.81 -7.93
N ILE A 49 -3.18 7.31 -6.85
CA ILE A 49 -3.82 8.07 -5.78
C ILE A 49 -3.15 7.68 -4.48
N LEU A 50 -2.52 8.66 -3.85
CA LEU A 50 -1.88 8.51 -2.55
C LEU A 50 -2.84 9.01 -1.47
N VAL A 51 -3.09 8.18 -0.45
CA VAL A 51 -3.89 8.57 0.72
C VAL A 51 -2.96 8.82 1.89
N LEU A 52 -2.88 10.08 2.32
CA LEU A 52 -2.06 10.53 3.46
C LEU A 52 -2.89 11.32 4.47
N PRO A 53 -2.58 11.23 5.78
CA PRO A 53 -3.09 12.19 6.76
C PRO A 53 -2.78 13.63 6.32
N ARG A 54 -3.73 14.54 6.53
CA ARG A 54 -3.60 15.93 6.07
C ARG A 54 -2.34 16.60 6.61
N GLU A 55 -2.01 16.33 7.86
CA GLU A 55 -0.83 16.86 8.55
C GLU A 55 0.52 16.37 7.99
N GLN A 56 0.49 15.35 7.14
CA GLN A 56 1.71 14.78 6.52
C GLN A 56 1.87 15.17 5.04
N GLN A 57 0.88 15.83 4.46
CA GLN A 57 0.87 16.10 3.02
C GLN A 57 1.89 17.16 2.62
N ASP A 58 2.09 18.18 3.43
CA ASP A 58 3.08 19.22 3.14
C ASP A 58 4.49 18.66 3.25
N PHE A 59 4.79 17.89 4.28
CA PHE A 59 6.06 17.19 4.41
C PHE A 59 6.31 16.22 3.22
N TRP A 60 5.29 15.55 2.73
CA TRP A 60 5.40 14.72 1.53
C TRP A 60 5.78 15.54 0.29
N ARG A 61 5.20 16.73 0.11
CA ARG A 61 5.54 17.62 -1.02
C ARG A 61 6.99 18.09 -0.94
N GLU A 62 7.45 18.50 0.25
CA GLU A 62 8.84 18.87 0.50
C GLU A 62 9.80 17.73 0.14
N LEU A 63 9.51 16.50 0.57
CA LEU A 63 10.30 15.33 0.19
C LEU A 63 10.31 15.08 -1.32
N CYS A 64 9.18 15.28 -2.01
CA CYS A 64 9.13 15.14 -3.46
C CYS A 64 10.05 16.15 -4.15
N GLU A 65 10.07 17.40 -3.70
CA GLU A 65 10.96 18.43 -4.21
C GLU A 65 12.44 18.09 -3.93
N GLU A 66 12.77 17.72 -2.70
CA GLU A 66 14.13 17.35 -2.29
C GLU A 66 14.70 16.20 -3.11
N HIS A 67 13.88 15.21 -3.42
CA HIS A 67 14.29 14.01 -4.16
C HIS A 67 14.08 14.11 -5.69
N GLY A 68 13.57 15.23 -6.20
CA GLY A 68 13.21 15.36 -7.62
C GLY A 68 12.18 14.31 -8.05
N PHE A 69 11.21 13.99 -7.18
CA PHE A 69 10.22 12.96 -7.43
C PHE A 69 9.05 13.51 -8.26
N ASP A 70 9.02 13.18 -9.54
CA ASP A 70 8.13 13.75 -10.56
C ASP A 70 6.95 12.84 -10.98
N ILE A 71 6.82 11.65 -10.36
CA ILE A 71 5.71 10.74 -10.65
C ILE A 71 4.38 11.42 -10.30
N LYS A 72 3.55 11.64 -11.31
CA LYS A 72 2.24 12.29 -11.16
C LYS A 72 1.30 11.41 -10.33
N HIS A 73 0.75 11.97 -9.27
CA HIS A 73 -0.23 11.32 -8.42
C HIS A 73 -1.19 12.33 -7.79
N LEU A 74 -2.40 11.88 -7.49
CA LEU A 74 -3.36 12.64 -6.70
C LEU A 74 -3.16 12.34 -5.22
N ILE A 75 -3.48 13.30 -4.35
CA ILE A 75 -3.43 13.11 -2.90
C ILE A 75 -4.86 13.22 -2.36
N ALA A 76 -5.27 12.20 -1.61
CA ALA A 76 -6.51 12.16 -0.85
C ALA A 76 -6.21 12.26 0.65
N ASP A 77 -7.13 12.87 1.40
CA ASP A 77 -7.02 12.91 2.86
C ASP A 77 -7.20 11.52 3.48
N GLY A 78 -6.37 11.19 4.43
CA GLY A 78 -6.59 10.05 5.32
C GLY A 78 -7.90 10.21 6.09
N GLY A 79 -8.49 9.10 6.49
CA GLY A 79 -9.68 9.06 7.34
C GLY A 79 -9.38 8.47 8.71
N GLU A 80 -10.38 8.47 9.58
CA GLU A 80 -10.30 7.94 10.95
C GLU A 80 -9.82 6.48 10.99
N THR A 81 -10.26 5.67 10.03
CA THR A 81 -9.86 4.28 9.88
C THR A 81 -9.30 4.00 8.47
N ARG A 82 -8.71 2.82 8.29
CA ARG A 82 -8.28 2.36 6.96
C ARG A 82 -9.44 2.35 5.96
N PHE A 83 -10.64 1.97 6.40
CA PHE A 83 -11.84 2.00 5.57
C PHE A 83 -12.14 3.41 5.06
N HIS A 84 -12.16 4.41 5.94
CA HIS A 84 -12.43 5.80 5.56
C HIS A 84 -11.33 6.37 4.65
N SER A 85 -10.08 6.02 4.90
CA SER A 85 -8.95 6.38 4.04
C SER A 85 -9.12 5.82 2.62
N VAL A 86 -9.47 4.53 2.50
CA VAL A 86 -9.75 3.91 1.20
C VAL A 86 -10.94 4.56 0.52
N LYS A 87 -12.03 4.84 1.24
CA LYS A 87 -13.22 5.52 0.71
C LYS A 87 -12.88 6.89 0.14
N ASN A 88 -12.08 7.69 0.86
CA ASN A 88 -11.66 9.01 0.40
C ASN A 88 -10.82 8.92 -0.89
N GLY A 89 -9.88 7.98 -0.94
CA GLY A 89 -9.09 7.76 -2.15
C GLY A 89 -9.90 7.24 -3.33
N LEU A 90 -10.87 6.36 -3.10
CA LEU A 90 -11.75 5.85 -4.16
C LEU A 90 -12.61 6.96 -4.79
N ALA A 91 -12.94 8.01 -4.05
CA ALA A 91 -13.68 9.16 -4.57
C ALA A 91 -12.90 9.94 -5.66
N LEU A 92 -11.58 9.78 -5.73
CA LEU A 92 -10.72 10.39 -6.75
C LEU A 92 -10.46 9.48 -7.96
N VAL A 93 -10.97 8.26 -7.95
CA VAL A 93 -10.81 7.33 -9.08
C VAL A 93 -11.66 7.81 -10.24
N ASN A 94 -11.03 8.04 -11.39
CA ASN A 94 -11.70 8.46 -12.60
C ASN A 94 -12.03 7.25 -13.48
N GLY A 95 -13.27 7.20 -13.99
CA GLY A 95 -13.70 6.21 -14.97
C GLY A 95 -13.95 4.81 -14.39
N ILE A 96 -14.22 3.87 -15.29
CA ILE A 96 -14.54 2.47 -14.98
C ILE A 96 -13.28 1.62 -15.17
N GLY A 97 -12.98 0.75 -14.22
CA GLY A 97 -11.80 -0.12 -14.32
C GLY A 97 -11.50 -0.91 -13.05
N VAL A 98 -10.28 -1.35 -12.92
CA VAL A 98 -9.79 -2.08 -11.75
C VAL A 98 -8.94 -1.15 -10.90
N VAL A 99 -9.17 -1.19 -9.59
CA VAL A 99 -8.40 -0.43 -8.60
C VAL A 99 -7.59 -1.40 -7.74
N GLY A 100 -6.27 -1.26 -7.75
CA GLY A 100 -5.38 -1.94 -6.82
C GLY A 100 -5.25 -1.11 -5.54
N ILE A 101 -5.65 -1.66 -4.40
CA ILE A 101 -5.49 -1.02 -3.08
C ILE A 101 -4.25 -1.61 -2.42
N HIS A 102 -3.26 -0.76 -2.13
CA HIS A 102 -1.94 -1.21 -1.67
C HIS A 102 -1.45 -0.39 -0.48
N ASP A 103 -0.68 -1.02 0.40
CA ASP A 103 -0.08 -0.34 1.55
C ASP A 103 1.18 0.44 1.13
N GLY A 104 1.26 1.73 1.46
CA GLY A 104 2.37 2.61 1.09
C GLY A 104 3.74 2.21 1.64
N VAL A 105 3.79 1.30 2.60
CA VAL A 105 5.01 0.79 3.24
C VAL A 105 5.44 -0.60 2.73
N ARG A 106 4.93 -1.03 1.57
CA ARG A 106 5.27 -2.32 0.94
C ARG A 106 5.90 -2.11 -0.44
N PRO A 107 7.17 -1.66 -0.52
CA PRO A 107 7.80 -1.25 -1.78
C PRO A 107 8.24 -2.43 -2.67
N PHE A 108 8.27 -3.66 -2.14
CA PHE A 108 8.84 -4.83 -2.81
C PHE A 108 7.83 -5.70 -3.56
N VAL A 109 6.64 -5.15 -3.87
CA VAL A 109 5.68 -5.86 -4.72
C VAL A 109 6.26 -6.03 -6.13
N SER A 110 6.28 -7.28 -6.62
CA SER A 110 6.82 -7.57 -7.95
C SER A 110 5.86 -7.14 -9.05
N GLN A 111 6.43 -6.80 -10.22
CA GLN A 111 5.66 -6.46 -11.42
C GLN A 111 4.71 -7.59 -11.83
N GLU A 112 5.14 -8.84 -11.66
CA GLU A 112 4.34 -10.02 -11.97
C GLU A 112 3.12 -10.13 -11.05
N VAL A 113 3.27 -9.91 -9.74
CA VAL A 113 2.15 -9.93 -8.79
C VAL A 113 1.15 -8.82 -9.13
N ILE A 114 1.61 -7.60 -9.42
CA ILE A 114 0.74 -6.50 -9.84
C ILE A 114 -0.02 -6.90 -11.11
N ALA A 115 0.68 -7.37 -12.14
CA ALA A 115 0.09 -7.77 -13.41
C ALA A 115 -0.98 -8.86 -13.24
N ARG A 116 -0.66 -9.89 -12.46
CA ARG A 116 -1.58 -11.00 -12.18
C ARG A 116 -2.82 -10.54 -11.44
N CYS A 117 -2.67 -9.74 -10.38
CA CYS A 117 -3.81 -9.22 -9.62
C CYS A 117 -4.75 -8.39 -10.50
N PHE A 118 -4.22 -7.47 -11.32
CA PHE A 118 -5.03 -6.67 -12.22
C PHE A 118 -5.75 -7.52 -13.27
N ARG A 119 -5.07 -8.49 -13.87
CA ARG A 119 -5.65 -9.41 -14.87
C ARG A 119 -6.79 -10.25 -14.27
N GLU A 120 -6.52 -10.90 -13.13
CA GLU A 120 -7.51 -11.75 -12.48
C GLU A 120 -8.73 -10.95 -11.97
N ALA A 121 -8.52 -9.72 -11.49
CA ALA A 121 -9.61 -8.88 -10.98
C ALA A 121 -10.64 -8.49 -12.08
N VAL A 122 -10.24 -8.40 -13.33
CA VAL A 122 -11.16 -8.18 -14.46
C VAL A 122 -12.21 -9.30 -14.52
N VAL A 123 -11.80 -10.54 -14.31
CA VAL A 123 -12.66 -11.73 -14.41
C VAL A 123 -13.34 -12.03 -13.09
N ARG A 124 -12.57 -12.07 -11.99
CA ARG A 124 -13.02 -12.53 -10.68
C ARG A 124 -13.64 -11.43 -9.82
N LYS A 125 -13.55 -10.16 -10.23
CA LYS A 125 -14.06 -8.95 -9.54
C LYS A 125 -13.27 -8.54 -8.30
N ALA A 126 -12.89 -9.48 -7.45
CA ALA A 126 -12.06 -9.22 -6.26
C ALA A 126 -10.94 -10.27 -6.17
N VAL A 127 -9.72 -9.81 -5.92
CA VAL A 127 -8.51 -10.64 -5.85
C VAL A 127 -7.60 -10.10 -4.76
N ILE A 128 -7.03 -11.00 -3.97
CA ILE A 128 -5.93 -10.70 -3.05
C ILE A 128 -4.75 -11.64 -3.33
N PRO A 129 -3.51 -11.15 -3.32
CA PRO A 129 -2.33 -12.01 -3.36
C PRO A 129 -2.14 -12.69 -2.01
N VAL A 130 -1.87 -13.98 -2.05
CA VAL A 130 -1.59 -14.80 -0.87
C VAL A 130 -0.32 -15.63 -1.10
N ILE A 131 0.29 -16.06 0.00
CA ILE A 131 1.37 -17.05 0.02
C ILE A 131 1.00 -18.12 1.03
N ASP A 132 1.51 -19.32 0.84
CA ASP A 132 1.35 -20.40 1.81
C ASP A 132 2.08 -20.06 3.12
N VAL A 133 1.52 -20.47 4.24
CA VAL A 133 2.17 -20.31 5.56
C VAL A 133 3.35 -21.27 5.64
N VAL A 134 4.56 -20.72 5.78
CA VAL A 134 5.80 -21.52 5.91
C VAL A 134 6.25 -21.68 7.36
N GLU A 135 5.81 -20.81 8.26
CA GLU A 135 6.11 -20.82 9.68
C GLU A 135 5.31 -21.90 10.44
N THR A 136 5.75 -22.20 11.64
CA THR A 136 4.98 -23.04 12.58
C THR A 136 3.82 -22.23 13.14
N VAL A 137 2.59 -22.69 12.87
CA VAL A 137 1.37 -22.08 13.43
C VAL A 137 1.12 -22.68 14.81
N ARG A 138 0.90 -21.80 15.80
CA ARG A 138 0.53 -22.19 17.15
C ARG A 138 -0.82 -21.60 17.54
N HIS A 139 -1.72 -22.47 17.93
CA HIS A 139 -3.00 -22.08 18.50
C HIS A 139 -2.82 -21.80 20.00
N LEU A 140 -3.25 -20.60 20.44
CA LEU A 140 -3.25 -20.23 21.85
C LEU A 140 -4.51 -20.75 22.53
N THR A 141 -4.34 -21.46 23.63
CA THR A 141 -5.43 -21.98 24.47
C THR A 141 -5.34 -21.39 25.86
N GLU A 142 -6.37 -21.53 26.67
CA GLU A 142 -6.35 -21.07 28.07
C GLU A 142 -5.26 -21.71 28.91
N SER A 143 -4.86 -22.95 28.59
CA SER A 143 -3.83 -23.73 29.30
C SER A 143 -2.43 -23.64 28.67
N GLY A 144 -2.26 -22.89 27.58
CA GLY A 144 -0.97 -22.79 26.91
C GLY A 144 -1.10 -22.63 25.39
N SER A 145 -0.27 -23.35 24.61
CA SER A 145 -0.35 -23.34 23.16
C SER A 145 -0.02 -24.67 22.55
N GLU A 146 -0.64 -25.01 21.44
CA GLU A 146 -0.41 -26.22 20.67
C GLU A 146 0.01 -25.91 19.23
N THR A 147 0.81 -26.79 18.63
CA THR A 147 1.14 -26.69 17.20
C THR A 147 -0.01 -27.26 16.38
N VAL A 148 -0.47 -26.51 15.41
CA VAL A 148 -1.54 -26.94 14.48
C VAL A 148 -1.00 -27.08 13.07
N SER A 149 -1.76 -27.80 12.22
CA SER A 149 -1.40 -27.93 10.81
C SER A 149 -1.48 -26.58 10.11
N ARG A 150 -0.37 -26.13 9.53
CA ARG A 150 -0.32 -24.89 8.74
C ARG A 150 -1.10 -24.97 7.42
N ASN A 151 -1.47 -26.20 6.99
CA ASN A 151 -2.24 -26.39 5.76
C ASN A 151 -3.71 -25.96 5.90
N ASP A 152 -4.13 -25.67 7.13
CA ASP A 152 -5.52 -25.26 7.45
C ASP A 152 -5.66 -23.74 7.58
N TYR A 153 -4.56 -22.98 7.28
CA TYR A 153 -4.49 -21.51 7.43
C TYR A 153 -4.04 -20.78 6.17
#